data_e3b081a4606d2d76cf06668d3887cd91
#
_entry.id   e3b081a4606d2d76cf06668d3887cd91
#
_cell.length_a   1.000
_cell.length_b   1.000
_cell.length_c   1.000
_cell.angle_alpha   90.00
_cell.angle_beta   90.00
_cell.angle_gamma   90.00
#
_symmetry.space_group_name_H-M   'P 1'
#
loop_
_entity.id
_entity.type
_entity.pdbx_description
1 polymer ?
#
loop_
_entity_poly.entity_id
_entity_poly.type
_entity_poly.pdbx_seq_one_letter_code
_entity_poly.pdbx_strand_id
1 'polypeptide(L)'
;MNPFSYLALRYKNCSIHVKLFASYFLLIFIPIIALTMFATYQSTKIIEKQSMEITGLYLQQTENELESELNRLATISSSVAQLSDVHEVLEKQDSNISFSEEYDDINALYKTIESTRTLYGVYQIRLYISDSFRYSRSHYITYPLSEISDADWYKRLLAEHGMRAFLPPSTFRQPLSKPQEVLSVVTLIRSRKDINTVLGAVRVDILKSDVLNMLRHGNYTEPSAAYLVDENLNIICGADSSLTLSDEELAADIHELQKETGSFSGVQTQGESVFGLSAPVFDGCRIFTVASMNNLLSPVKDLRNQMIVLTIIISVIAFILSYVYAKYSTRRIKTLAKQVQRVENGDLNVSCIVDSDDEIGELQNSFNFMVRRISVLIDERYNLGKNLKDMELRALQAQINPHFLYNTLDLISWKATANGDMELSLIHISEPTRLQLIS
;
A
#
# COMPACT_ATOMS: atom_id res chain seq x y z
N MET A 1 10.31 33.71 19.50
CA MET A 1 10.71 33.90 18.08
C MET A 1 10.16 32.76 17.27
N ASN A 2 9.37 33.04 16.25
CA ASN A 2 8.71 32.01 15.45
C ASN A 2 9.81 31.20 14.69
N PRO A 3 9.83 29.86 14.74
CA PRO A 3 10.88 29.05 14.09
C PRO A 3 11.01 29.35 12.59
N PHE A 4 9.93 29.78 11.95
CA PHE A 4 9.92 30.21 10.55
C PHE A 4 10.73 31.49 10.29
N SER A 5 10.73 32.45 11.24
CA SER A 5 11.48 33.70 11.09
C SER A 5 12.99 33.48 11.24
N TYR A 6 13.39 32.53 12.10
CA TYR A 6 14.79 32.15 12.26
C TYR A 6 15.36 31.44 11.02
N LEU A 7 14.56 30.49 10.44
CA LEU A 7 14.92 29.81 9.19
C LEU A 7 15.01 30.80 8.01
N ALA A 8 14.07 31.74 7.90
CA ALA A 8 14.07 32.76 6.83
C ALA A 8 15.30 33.70 6.91
N LEU A 9 15.71 34.11 8.10
CA LEU A 9 16.92 34.92 8.33
C LEU A 9 18.20 34.16 7.96
N ARG A 10 18.27 32.87 8.33
CA ARG A 10 19.41 32.00 8.01
C ARG A 10 19.50 31.72 6.51
N TYR A 11 18.33 31.51 5.85
CA TYR A 11 18.25 31.36 4.40
C TYR A 11 18.69 32.62 3.65
N LYS A 12 18.35 33.82 4.14
CA LYS A 12 18.77 35.10 3.53
C LYS A 12 20.30 35.25 3.45
N ASN A 13 21.03 34.75 4.42
CA ASN A 13 22.50 34.87 4.52
C ASN A 13 23.26 33.68 3.90
N CYS A 14 22.56 32.65 3.37
CA CYS A 14 23.19 31.53 2.69
C CYS A 14 23.72 31.93 1.30
N SER A 15 24.75 31.25 0.83
CA SER A 15 25.27 31.42 -0.52
C SER A 15 24.20 31.09 -1.58
N ILE A 16 24.28 31.71 -2.75
CA ILE A 16 23.36 31.47 -3.88
C ILE A 16 23.30 29.98 -4.23
N HIS A 17 24.44 29.27 -4.17
CA HIS A 17 24.51 27.84 -4.39
C HIS A 17 23.55 27.06 -3.46
N VAL A 18 23.58 27.35 -2.15
CA VAL A 18 22.73 26.66 -1.16
C VAL A 18 21.26 27.01 -1.37
N LYS A 19 20.95 28.24 -1.73
CA LYS A 19 19.57 28.68 -2.03
C LYS A 19 19.02 27.95 -3.25
N LEU A 20 19.73 27.91 -4.34
CA LEU A 20 19.30 27.24 -5.57
C LEU A 20 19.18 25.73 -5.34
N PHE A 21 20.19 25.12 -4.70
CA PHE A 21 20.14 23.70 -4.34
C PHE A 21 18.91 23.36 -3.51
N ALA A 22 18.65 24.11 -2.43
CA ALA A 22 17.50 23.87 -1.56
C ALA A 22 16.17 24.07 -2.29
N SER A 23 16.07 25.10 -3.14
CA SER A 23 14.85 25.36 -3.93
C SER A 23 14.56 24.23 -4.92
N TYR A 24 15.55 23.77 -5.68
CA TYR A 24 15.37 22.68 -6.65
C TYR A 24 15.08 21.36 -5.97
N PHE A 25 15.81 21.07 -4.89
CA PHE A 25 15.58 19.84 -4.12
C PHE A 25 14.17 19.81 -3.51
N LEU A 26 13.73 20.88 -2.84
CA LEU A 26 12.40 20.96 -2.24
C LEU A 26 11.28 20.88 -3.29
N LEU A 27 11.47 21.54 -4.43
CA LEU A 27 10.49 21.53 -5.54
C LEU A 27 10.24 20.12 -6.08
N ILE A 28 11.27 19.26 -6.09
CA ILE A 28 11.15 17.87 -6.55
C ILE A 28 10.71 16.95 -5.39
N PHE A 29 11.29 17.13 -4.21
CA PHE A 29 11.13 16.23 -3.07
C PHE A 29 9.73 16.27 -2.45
N ILE A 30 9.15 17.48 -2.28
CA ILE A 30 7.82 17.64 -1.66
C ILE A 30 6.73 16.94 -2.49
N PRO A 31 6.62 17.14 -3.83
CA PRO A 31 5.64 16.44 -4.64
C PRO A 31 5.82 14.90 -4.64
N ILE A 32 7.06 14.41 -4.61
CA ILE A 32 7.34 12.97 -4.59
C ILE A 32 6.82 12.35 -3.29
N ILE A 33 7.12 12.98 -2.14
CA ILE A 33 6.59 12.50 -0.83
C ILE A 33 5.07 12.54 -0.81
N ALA A 34 4.47 13.66 -1.24
CA ALA A 34 3.03 13.81 -1.28
C ALA A 34 2.36 12.73 -2.16
N LEU A 35 2.93 12.47 -3.35
CA LEU A 35 2.45 11.43 -4.25
C LEU A 35 2.59 10.04 -3.64
N THR A 36 3.73 9.72 -3.00
CA THR A 36 3.95 8.43 -2.34
C THR A 36 2.97 8.21 -1.19
N MET A 37 2.74 9.23 -0.35
CA MET A 37 1.77 9.16 0.73
C MET A 37 0.34 8.96 0.19
N PHE A 38 -0.03 9.72 -0.83
CA PHE A 38 -1.35 9.59 -1.46
C PHE A 38 -1.54 8.21 -2.10
N ALA A 39 -0.54 7.72 -2.86
CA ALA A 39 -0.59 6.42 -3.50
C ALA A 39 -0.69 5.28 -2.47
N THR A 40 0.09 5.34 -1.38
CA THR A 40 0.02 4.36 -0.30
C THR A 40 -1.34 4.35 0.38
N TYR A 41 -1.89 5.53 0.68
CA TYR A 41 -3.22 5.65 1.29
C TYR A 41 -4.32 5.08 0.38
N GLN A 42 -4.30 5.41 -0.91
CA GLN A 42 -5.27 4.90 -1.87
C GLN A 42 -5.14 3.37 -2.08
N SER A 43 -3.91 2.87 -2.20
CA SER A 43 -3.67 1.42 -2.34
C SER A 43 -4.21 0.64 -1.13
N THR A 44 -3.99 1.16 0.10
CA THR A 44 -4.53 0.53 1.31
C THR A 44 -6.05 0.45 1.26
N LYS A 45 -6.73 1.57 0.96
CA LYS A 45 -8.20 1.58 0.87
C LYS A 45 -8.75 0.67 -0.22
N ILE A 46 -8.10 0.64 -1.38
CA ILE A 46 -8.56 -0.21 -2.48
C ILE A 46 -8.42 -1.68 -2.11
N ILE A 47 -7.28 -2.09 -1.55
CA ILE A 47 -7.05 -3.50 -1.18
C ILE A 47 -7.96 -3.91 -0.02
N GLU A 48 -8.15 -3.06 1.00
CA GLU A 48 -9.10 -3.31 2.08
C GLU A 48 -10.51 -3.57 1.52
N LYS A 49 -11.01 -2.68 0.65
CA LYS A 49 -12.33 -2.84 0.02
C LYS A 49 -12.41 -4.11 -0.84
N GLN A 50 -11.40 -4.38 -1.66
CA GLN A 50 -11.38 -5.58 -2.50
C GLN A 50 -11.31 -6.86 -1.67
N SER A 51 -10.53 -6.89 -0.60
CA SER A 51 -10.44 -8.03 0.29
C SER A 51 -11.78 -8.31 0.98
N MET A 52 -12.45 -7.27 1.46
CA MET A 52 -13.81 -7.40 2.02
C MET A 52 -14.80 -7.96 0.99
N GLU A 53 -14.79 -7.43 -0.22
CA GLU A 53 -15.67 -7.88 -1.30
C GLU A 53 -15.41 -9.33 -1.70
N ILE A 54 -14.15 -9.70 -1.86
CA ILE A 54 -13.75 -11.08 -2.18
C ILE A 54 -14.13 -12.05 -1.05
N THR A 55 -13.85 -11.70 0.21
CA THR A 55 -14.25 -12.52 1.36
C THR A 55 -15.78 -12.67 1.44
N GLY A 56 -16.53 -11.61 1.14
CA GLY A 56 -17.98 -11.66 1.04
C GLY A 56 -18.48 -12.62 -0.03
N LEU A 57 -17.84 -12.65 -1.20
CA LEU A 57 -18.18 -13.59 -2.28
C LEU A 57 -17.89 -15.04 -1.89
N TYR A 58 -16.77 -15.30 -1.23
CA TYR A 58 -16.46 -16.66 -0.71
C TYR A 58 -17.44 -17.09 0.37
N LEU A 59 -17.80 -16.19 1.30
CA LEU A 59 -18.81 -16.49 2.30
C LEU A 59 -20.15 -16.85 1.64
N GLN A 60 -20.60 -16.07 0.66
CA GLN A 60 -21.82 -16.33 -0.09
C GLN A 60 -21.76 -17.66 -0.85
N GLN A 61 -20.61 -18.00 -1.42
CA GLN A 61 -20.43 -19.30 -2.05
C GLN A 61 -20.54 -20.43 -1.05
N THR A 62 -19.90 -20.32 0.13
CA THR A 62 -19.96 -21.33 1.20
C THR A 62 -21.38 -21.44 1.78
N GLU A 63 -22.07 -20.32 1.95
CA GLU A 63 -23.50 -20.28 2.33
C GLU A 63 -24.33 -21.11 1.37
N ASN A 64 -24.25 -20.82 0.06
CA ASN A 64 -24.98 -21.52 -0.97
C ASN A 64 -24.65 -23.01 -1.02
N GLU A 65 -23.38 -23.38 -0.86
CA GLU A 65 -22.93 -24.78 -0.87
C GLU A 65 -23.50 -25.55 0.35
N LEU A 66 -23.37 -24.98 1.54
CA LEU A 66 -23.89 -25.58 2.76
C LEU A 66 -25.42 -25.64 2.77
N GLU A 67 -26.09 -24.56 2.39
CA GLU A 67 -27.56 -24.53 2.30
C GLU A 67 -28.06 -25.57 1.29
N SER A 68 -27.45 -25.66 0.13
CA SER A 68 -27.78 -26.65 -0.88
C SER A 68 -27.62 -28.09 -0.36
N GLU A 69 -26.49 -28.34 0.35
CA GLU A 69 -26.22 -29.67 0.89
C GLU A 69 -27.19 -30.04 2.01
N LEU A 70 -27.45 -29.15 2.97
CA LEU A 70 -28.41 -29.39 4.05
C LEU A 70 -29.83 -29.53 3.52
N ASN A 71 -30.25 -28.76 2.56
CA ASN A 71 -31.53 -28.91 1.86
C ASN A 71 -31.62 -30.25 1.10
N ARG A 72 -30.51 -30.68 0.49
CA ARG A 72 -30.43 -32.01 -0.15
C ARG A 72 -30.65 -33.12 0.87
N LEU A 73 -29.97 -33.06 2.02
CA LEU A 73 -30.17 -34.04 3.12
C LEU A 73 -31.61 -34.03 3.64
N ALA A 74 -32.20 -32.84 3.82
CA ALA A 74 -33.58 -32.67 4.25
C ALA A 74 -34.56 -33.26 3.22
N THR A 75 -34.30 -33.08 1.95
CA THR A 75 -35.11 -33.65 0.86
C THR A 75 -35.01 -35.17 0.84
N ILE A 76 -33.81 -35.74 0.99
CA ILE A 76 -33.60 -37.18 1.05
C ILE A 76 -34.34 -37.77 2.26
N SER A 77 -34.16 -37.16 3.45
CA SER A 77 -34.81 -37.60 4.68
C SER A 77 -36.34 -37.59 4.55
N SER A 78 -36.89 -36.50 3.98
CA SER A 78 -38.34 -36.40 3.76
C SER A 78 -38.83 -37.37 2.69
N SER A 79 -38.08 -37.61 1.65
CA SER A 79 -38.42 -38.55 0.60
C SER A 79 -38.47 -39.99 1.13
N VAL A 80 -37.44 -40.37 1.92
CA VAL A 80 -37.41 -41.70 2.57
C VAL A 80 -38.56 -41.83 3.53
N ALA A 81 -38.88 -40.81 4.32
CA ALA A 81 -39.99 -40.80 5.26
C ALA A 81 -41.36 -40.98 4.58
N GLN A 82 -41.49 -40.62 3.30
CA GLN A 82 -42.72 -40.68 2.53
C GLN A 82 -42.84 -41.93 1.62
N LEU A 83 -41.77 -42.75 1.55
CA LEU A 83 -41.83 -43.97 0.74
C LEU A 83 -42.98 -44.89 1.16
N SER A 84 -43.69 -45.42 0.16
CA SER A 84 -44.82 -46.33 0.42
C SER A 84 -44.36 -47.58 1.19
N ASP A 85 -43.24 -48.15 0.78
CA ASP A 85 -42.65 -49.35 1.39
C ASP A 85 -42.35 -49.12 2.90
N VAL A 86 -41.82 -47.92 3.27
CA VAL A 86 -41.55 -47.56 4.65
C VAL A 86 -42.84 -47.46 5.44
N HIS A 87 -43.86 -46.80 4.92
CA HIS A 87 -45.17 -46.71 5.58
C HIS A 87 -45.86 -48.06 5.74
N GLU A 88 -45.87 -48.87 4.64
CA GLU A 88 -46.52 -50.18 4.66
C GLU A 88 -45.94 -51.10 5.71
N VAL A 89 -44.62 -51.09 5.88
CA VAL A 89 -43.96 -51.88 6.92
C VAL A 89 -44.23 -51.31 8.32
N LEU A 90 -44.03 -49.99 8.52
CA LEU A 90 -44.12 -49.38 9.84
C LEU A 90 -45.54 -49.33 10.40
N GLU A 91 -46.56 -49.28 9.54
CA GLU A 91 -47.98 -49.36 9.99
C GLU A 91 -48.37 -50.74 10.52
N LYS A 92 -47.51 -51.78 10.33
CA LYS A 92 -47.73 -53.13 10.88
C LYS A 92 -47.18 -53.28 12.30
N GLN A 93 -46.64 -52.25 12.94
CA GLN A 93 -45.95 -52.33 14.24
C GLN A 93 -46.74 -52.98 15.37
N ASP A 94 -48.08 -52.84 15.32
CA ASP A 94 -49.00 -53.42 16.30
C ASP A 94 -49.68 -54.71 15.81
N SER A 95 -49.25 -55.20 14.65
CA SER A 95 -49.85 -56.39 14.03
C SER A 95 -49.12 -57.67 14.46
N ASN A 96 -49.86 -58.73 14.61
CA ASN A 96 -49.28 -60.04 14.94
C ASN A 96 -48.76 -60.72 13.66
N ILE A 97 -47.64 -60.22 13.09
CA ILE A 97 -47.03 -60.72 11.87
C ILE A 97 -46.12 -61.91 12.11
N SER A 98 -46.04 -62.81 11.11
CA SER A 98 -45.11 -63.92 11.17
C SER A 98 -43.62 -63.45 11.07
N PHE A 99 -42.72 -64.33 11.61
CA PHE A 99 -41.29 -64.04 11.49
C PHE A 99 -40.81 -63.92 10.03
N SER A 100 -41.33 -64.75 9.14
CA SER A 100 -40.97 -64.71 7.70
C SER A 100 -41.42 -63.39 7.05
N GLU A 101 -42.63 -62.92 7.34
CA GLU A 101 -43.16 -61.68 6.81
C GLU A 101 -42.37 -60.46 7.30
N GLU A 102 -42.04 -60.41 8.61
CA GLU A 102 -41.21 -59.35 9.17
C GLU A 102 -39.80 -59.33 8.55
N TYR A 103 -39.23 -60.53 8.31
CA TYR A 103 -37.93 -60.69 7.65
C TYR A 103 -37.95 -60.15 6.20
N ASP A 104 -38.97 -60.47 5.44
CA ASP A 104 -39.13 -60.01 4.05
C ASP A 104 -39.34 -58.50 4.01
N ASP A 105 -40.19 -57.97 4.90
CA ASP A 105 -40.42 -56.52 5.05
C ASP A 105 -39.11 -55.75 5.33
N ILE A 106 -38.33 -56.22 6.33
CA ILE A 106 -37.05 -55.59 6.69
C ILE A 106 -36.03 -55.70 5.54
N ASN A 107 -35.94 -56.80 4.84
CA ASN A 107 -35.06 -56.94 3.67
C ASN A 107 -35.48 -56.01 2.54
N ALA A 108 -36.77 -55.81 2.31
CA ALA A 108 -37.27 -54.84 1.34
C ALA A 108 -36.84 -53.40 1.73
N LEU A 109 -37.04 -53.01 3.02
CA LEU A 109 -36.58 -51.72 3.56
C LEU A 109 -35.09 -51.55 3.42
N TYR A 110 -34.29 -52.59 3.74
CA TYR A 110 -32.84 -52.58 3.62
C TYR A 110 -32.42 -52.25 2.16
N LYS A 111 -33.01 -52.97 1.21
CA LYS A 111 -32.69 -52.77 -0.20
C LYS A 111 -33.05 -51.35 -0.67
N THR A 112 -34.20 -50.84 -0.29
CA THR A 112 -34.71 -49.53 -0.66
C THR A 112 -33.82 -48.42 -0.02
N ILE A 113 -33.50 -48.51 1.24
CA ILE A 113 -32.69 -47.52 1.95
C ILE A 113 -31.24 -47.56 1.46
N GLU A 114 -30.63 -48.73 1.26
CA GLU A 114 -29.27 -48.85 0.77
C GLU A 114 -29.10 -48.40 -0.66
N SER A 115 -30.10 -48.66 -1.53
CA SER A 115 -30.11 -48.11 -2.89
C SER A 115 -30.25 -46.58 -2.88
N THR A 116 -31.08 -46.02 -2.00
CA THR A 116 -31.21 -44.56 -1.82
C THR A 116 -29.92 -43.96 -1.30
N ARG A 117 -29.29 -44.55 -0.28
CA ARG A 117 -28.00 -44.14 0.27
C ARG A 117 -26.92 -44.06 -0.81
N THR A 118 -26.83 -45.09 -1.64
CA THR A 118 -25.85 -45.20 -2.72
C THR A 118 -26.14 -44.21 -3.85
N LEU A 119 -27.41 -44.09 -4.24
CA LEU A 119 -27.85 -43.17 -5.32
C LEU A 119 -27.54 -41.73 -4.98
N TYR A 120 -27.80 -41.32 -3.77
CA TYR A 120 -27.60 -39.92 -3.31
C TYR A 120 -26.22 -39.68 -2.70
N GLY A 121 -25.38 -40.71 -2.53
CA GLY A 121 -24.02 -40.59 -2.00
C GLY A 121 -23.94 -40.05 -0.57
N VAL A 122 -24.97 -40.28 0.25
CA VAL A 122 -24.94 -39.89 1.66
C VAL A 122 -24.18 -40.90 2.51
N TYR A 123 -23.59 -40.44 3.62
CA TYR A 123 -22.78 -41.31 4.48
C TYR A 123 -23.60 -42.46 5.06
N GLN A 124 -24.75 -42.13 5.67
CA GLN A 124 -25.66 -43.14 6.25
C GLN A 124 -27.10 -42.64 6.26
N ILE A 125 -28.05 -43.58 6.12
CA ILE A 125 -29.48 -43.37 6.39
C ILE A 125 -29.85 -44.33 7.50
N ARG A 126 -30.38 -43.80 8.62
CA ARG A 126 -30.81 -44.53 9.79
C ARG A 126 -32.32 -44.41 9.95
N LEU A 127 -32.99 -45.55 10.12
CA LEU A 127 -34.43 -45.64 10.32
C LEU A 127 -34.70 -46.04 11.79
N TYR A 128 -35.26 -45.13 12.56
CA TYR A 128 -35.69 -45.42 13.95
C TYR A 128 -37.12 -45.93 13.89
N ILE A 129 -37.34 -47.15 14.38
CA ILE A 129 -38.61 -47.88 14.30
C ILE A 129 -39.05 -48.37 15.70
N SER A 130 -40.32 -48.72 15.83
CA SER A 130 -40.85 -49.23 17.10
C SER A 130 -40.04 -50.41 17.62
N ASP A 131 -39.85 -50.46 18.94
CA ASP A 131 -39.17 -51.57 19.65
C ASP A 131 -39.93 -52.90 19.53
N SER A 132 -41.18 -52.86 19.08
CA SER A 132 -41.98 -54.07 18.84
C SER A 132 -41.47 -54.92 17.68
N PHE A 133 -40.74 -54.29 16.72
CA PHE A 133 -40.12 -55.04 15.62
C PHE A 133 -38.87 -55.78 16.13
N ARG A 134 -38.73 -57.08 15.78
CA ARG A 134 -37.60 -57.93 16.19
C ARG A 134 -36.27 -57.44 15.60
N TYR A 135 -36.33 -56.79 14.41
CA TYR A 135 -35.14 -56.26 13.69
C TYR A 135 -34.87 -54.79 14.01
N SER A 136 -35.60 -54.17 14.98
CA SER A 136 -35.35 -52.77 15.38
C SER A 136 -33.91 -52.55 15.85
N ARG A 137 -33.27 -53.54 16.44
CA ARG A 137 -31.91 -53.50 17.01
C ARG A 137 -30.84 -54.08 16.06
N SER A 138 -31.04 -54.04 14.77
CA SER A 138 -30.02 -54.53 13.82
C SER A 138 -28.78 -53.65 13.78
N HIS A 139 -28.89 -52.35 14.15
CA HIS A 139 -27.83 -51.36 14.17
C HIS A 139 -27.07 -51.24 12.85
N TYR A 140 -27.72 -51.57 11.74
CA TYR A 140 -27.20 -51.35 10.39
C TYR A 140 -27.96 -50.22 9.66
N ILE A 141 -29.24 -50.41 9.43
CA ILE A 141 -30.16 -49.40 8.92
C ILE A 141 -31.28 -49.08 9.92
N THR A 142 -31.70 -50.04 10.74
CA THR A 142 -32.79 -49.92 11.71
C THR A 142 -32.23 -49.81 13.12
N TYR A 143 -32.83 -48.91 13.89
CA TYR A 143 -32.50 -48.59 15.27
C TYR A 143 -33.79 -48.52 16.08
N PRO A 144 -33.78 -48.89 17.37
CA PRO A 144 -34.98 -48.82 18.20
C PRO A 144 -35.36 -47.35 18.46
N LEU A 145 -36.64 -47.05 18.38
CA LEU A 145 -37.17 -45.69 18.61
C LEU A 145 -36.88 -45.20 20.03
N SER A 146 -36.78 -46.13 20.99
CA SER A 146 -36.41 -45.84 22.37
C SER A 146 -35.02 -45.16 22.51
N GLU A 147 -34.09 -45.34 21.56
CA GLU A 147 -32.79 -44.69 21.63
C GLU A 147 -32.88 -43.15 21.45
N ILE A 148 -33.93 -42.66 20.78
CA ILE A 148 -34.12 -41.22 20.54
C ILE A 148 -35.27 -40.61 21.34
N SER A 149 -36.06 -41.41 22.04
CA SER A 149 -37.27 -40.98 22.77
C SER A 149 -36.95 -39.93 23.85
N ASP A 150 -35.78 -39.99 24.46
CA ASP A 150 -35.34 -39.07 25.50
C ASP A 150 -34.60 -37.87 25.01
N ALA A 151 -34.24 -37.83 23.73
CA ALA A 151 -33.51 -36.74 23.12
C ALA A 151 -34.34 -35.43 23.08
N ASP A 152 -33.73 -34.31 23.47
CA ASP A 152 -34.42 -33.01 23.54
C ASP A 152 -34.96 -32.54 22.18
N TRP A 153 -34.22 -32.81 21.10
CA TRP A 153 -34.67 -32.49 19.74
C TRP A 153 -35.92 -33.30 19.37
N TYR A 154 -36.03 -34.57 19.79
CA TYR A 154 -37.18 -35.41 19.50
C TYR A 154 -38.41 -34.92 20.26
N LYS A 155 -38.25 -34.59 21.56
CA LYS A 155 -39.32 -34.03 22.40
C LYS A 155 -39.80 -32.68 21.85
N ARG A 156 -38.89 -31.83 21.36
CA ARG A 156 -39.26 -30.58 20.70
C ARG A 156 -40.06 -30.80 19.41
N LEU A 157 -39.59 -31.68 18.53
CA LEU A 157 -40.31 -32.00 17.30
C LEU A 157 -41.72 -32.52 17.53
N LEU A 158 -41.91 -33.30 18.59
CA LEU A 158 -43.23 -33.80 19.00
C LEU A 158 -44.11 -32.65 19.51
N ALA A 159 -43.59 -31.80 20.39
CA ALA A 159 -44.33 -30.70 21.00
C ALA A 159 -44.75 -29.62 20.00
N GLU A 160 -43.91 -29.32 19.04
CA GLU A 160 -44.13 -28.29 18.04
C GLU A 160 -44.86 -28.81 16.78
N HIS A 161 -45.24 -30.07 16.77
CA HIS A 161 -45.74 -30.76 15.56
C HIS A 161 -44.82 -30.63 14.35
N GLY A 162 -43.52 -30.40 14.62
CA GLY A 162 -42.48 -30.26 13.62
C GLY A 162 -42.29 -31.54 12.81
N MET A 163 -41.84 -31.43 11.60
CA MET A 163 -41.58 -32.58 10.75
C MET A 163 -40.12 -32.96 10.67
N ARG A 164 -39.21 -31.99 10.85
CA ARG A 164 -37.76 -32.19 10.68
C ARG A 164 -36.93 -31.31 11.62
N ALA A 165 -35.71 -31.72 11.90
CA ALA A 165 -34.70 -30.92 12.62
C ALA A 165 -33.31 -31.22 12.08
N PHE A 166 -32.43 -30.20 12.18
CA PHE A 166 -30.98 -30.36 12.00
C PHE A 166 -30.35 -30.74 13.36
N LEU A 167 -29.46 -31.73 13.37
CA LEU A 167 -28.82 -32.22 14.57
C LEU A 167 -27.33 -31.89 14.59
N PRO A 168 -26.80 -31.37 15.71
CA PRO A 168 -25.39 -31.07 15.88
C PRO A 168 -24.52 -32.34 15.74
N PRO A 169 -23.20 -32.21 15.65
CA PRO A 169 -22.28 -33.32 15.52
C PRO A 169 -22.48 -34.36 16.61
N SER A 170 -22.54 -35.60 16.21
CA SER A 170 -22.60 -36.75 17.09
C SER A 170 -21.68 -37.85 16.58
N THR A 171 -21.09 -38.59 17.52
CA THR A 171 -20.24 -39.75 17.17
C THR A 171 -21.14 -40.90 16.72
N PHE A 172 -20.93 -41.35 15.49
CA PHE A 172 -21.60 -42.51 14.94
C PHE A 172 -20.58 -43.59 14.56
N ARG A 173 -20.90 -44.84 14.92
CA ARG A 173 -20.05 -46.01 14.60
C ARG A 173 -20.87 -47.02 13.81
N GLN A 174 -20.53 -47.22 12.56
CA GLN A 174 -21.03 -48.39 11.82
C GLN A 174 -20.43 -49.67 12.36
N PRO A 175 -21.13 -50.81 12.28
CA PRO A 175 -20.55 -52.11 12.55
C PRO A 175 -19.26 -52.31 11.76
N LEU A 176 -18.19 -52.75 12.43
CA LEU A 176 -16.88 -53.02 11.82
C LEU A 176 -16.09 -51.77 11.30
N SER A 177 -16.56 -50.55 11.58
CA SER A 177 -15.84 -49.33 11.19
C SER A 177 -15.36 -48.51 12.39
N LYS A 178 -14.47 -47.54 12.14
CA LYS A 178 -14.05 -46.58 13.15
C LYS A 178 -15.19 -45.58 13.39
N PRO A 179 -15.34 -45.09 14.65
CA PRO A 179 -16.28 -44.01 14.94
C PRO A 179 -16.02 -42.81 14.07
N GLN A 180 -17.06 -42.19 13.53
CA GLN A 180 -17.01 -40.96 12.73
C GLN A 180 -17.91 -39.91 13.38
N GLU A 181 -17.53 -38.65 13.30
CA GLU A 181 -18.39 -37.54 13.65
C GLU A 181 -19.29 -37.20 12.47
N VAL A 182 -20.58 -37.14 12.71
CA VAL A 182 -21.61 -36.89 11.69
C VAL A 182 -22.55 -35.76 12.12
N LEU A 183 -22.94 -34.93 11.19
CA LEU A 183 -24.09 -34.05 11.31
C LEU A 183 -25.28 -34.70 10.60
N SER A 184 -26.47 -34.40 11.05
CA SER A 184 -27.63 -35.16 10.57
C SER A 184 -28.85 -34.27 10.38
N VAL A 185 -29.66 -34.65 9.42
CA VAL A 185 -31.04 -34.17 9.31
C VAL A 185 -31.98 -35.31 9.64
N VAL A 186 -32.94 -35.03 10.51
CA VAL A 186 -33.96 -36.02 10.94
C VAL A 186 -35.34 -35.57 10.47
N THR A 187 -36.15 -36.53 10.02
CA THR A 187 -37.57 -36.33 9.68
C THR A 187 -38.42 -37.38 10.38
N LEU A 188 -39.51 -36.96 11.04
CA LEU A 188 -40.46 -37.88 11.66
C LEU A 188 -41.34 -38.56 10.61
N ILE A 189 -41.56 -39.86 10.79
CA ILE A 189 -42.50 -40.64 9.98
C ILE A 189 -43.83 -40.69 10.75
N ARG A 190 -44.85 -40.04 10.20
CA ARG A 190 -46.18 -40.02 10.81
C ARG A 190 -47.11 -40.96 10.08
N SER A 191 -48.05 -41.57 10.78
CA SER A 191 -49.04 -42.43 10.13
C SER A 191 -49.90 -41.68 9.12
N ARG A 192 -50.17 -42.35 8.02
CA ARG A 192 -51.12 -41.81 7.00
C ARG A 192 -52.57 -41.88 7.49
N LYS A 193 -52.86 -42.73 8.47
CA LYS A 193 -54.19 -42.91 9.07
C LYS A 193 -54.47 -41.86 10.14
N ASP A 194 -53.43 -41.51 10.92
CA ASP A 194 -53.50 -40.50 11.98
C ASP A 194 -52.19 -39.74 12.06
N ILE A 195 -52.22 -38.50 11.63
CA ILE A 195 -51.03 -37.61 11.56
C ILE A 195 -50.39 -37.35 12.92
N ASN A 196 -51.11 -37.55 14.05
CA ASN A 196 -50.59 -37.36 15.37
C ASN A 196 -49.77 -38.57 15.82
N THR A 197 -49.95 -39.72 15.20
CA THR A 197 -49.19 -40.95 15.54
C THR A 197 -47.87 -40.97 14.80
N VAL A 198 -46.78 -40.99 15.56
CA VAL A 198 -45.40 -41.12 15.02
C VAL A 198 -45.06 -42.61 14.94
N LEU A 199 -44.80 -43.08 13.71
CA LEU A 199 -44.39 -44.46 13.43
C LEU A 199 -42.90 -44.67 13.59
N GLY A 200 -42.09 -43.59 13.40
CA GLY A 200 -40.64 -43.68 13.46
C GLY A 200 -39.97 -42.36 13.03
N ALA A 201 -38.67 -42.43 12.80
CA ALA A 201 -37.89 -41.28 12.27
C ALA A 201 -36.83 -41.75 11.28
N VAL A 202 -36.61 -40.95 10.26
CA VAL A 202 -35.49 -41.10 9.32
C VAL A 202 -34.41 -40.08 9.70
N ARG A 203 -33.19 -40.54 9.89
CA ARG A 203 -32.01 -39.69 10.10
C ARG A 203 -31.02 -39.92 8.97
N VAL A 204 -30.64 -38.84 8.26
CA VAL A 204 -29.67 -38.85 7.18
C VAL A 204 -28.40 -38.13 7.65
N ASP A 205 -27.30 -38.84 7.54
CA ASP A 205 -26.01 -38.40 8.09
C ASP A 205 -25.06 -37.95 6.97
N ILE A 206 -24.34 -36.85 7.26
CA ILE A 206 -23.19 -36.38 6.50
C ILE A 206 -21.95 -36.38 7.42
N LEU A 207 -20.78 -36.67 6.88
CA LEU A 207 -19.55 -36.60 7.65
C LEU A 207 -19.24 -35.15 8.04
N LYS A 208 -18.85 -34.95 9.30
CA LYS A 208 -18.35 -33.65 9.75
C LYS A 208 -17.17 -33.17 8.93
N SER A 209 -16.30 -34.09 8.47
CA SER A 209 -15.18 -33.76 7.56
C SER A 209 -15.62 -33.09 6.27
N ASP A 210 -16.77 -33.47 5.71
CA ASP A 210 -17.27 -32.91 4.45
C ASP A 210 -17.78 -31.48 4.69
N VAL A 211 -18.48 -31.24 5.79
CA VAL A 211 -18.90 -29.91 6.20
C VAL A 211 -17.69 -29.03 6.50
N LEU A 212 -16.67 -29.55 7.18
CA LEU A 212 -15.41 -28.82 7.40
C LEU A 212 -14.69 -28.48 6.10
N ASN A 213 -14.72 -29.36 5.09
CA ASN A 213 -14.14 -29.08 3.78
C ASN A 213 -14.90 -27.95 3.08
N MET A 214 -16.23 -27.93 3.12
CA MET A 214 -17.04 -26.84 2.60
C MET A 214 -16.71 -25.50 3.30
N LEU A 215 -16.59 -25.50 4.62
CA LEU A 215 -16.19 -24.32 5.39
C LEU A 215 -14.78 -23.85 5.03
N ARG A 216 -13.85 -24.75 4.73
CA ARG A 216 -12.50 -24.41 4.28
C ARG A 216 -12.46 -23.73 2.92
N HIS A 217 -13.38 -24.07 2.02
CA HIS A 217 -13.49 -23.40 0.72
C HIS A 217 -13.85 -21.90 0.85
N GLY A 218 -14.50 -21.52 1.96
CA GLY A 218 -14.79 -20.13 2.30
C GLY A 218 -13.59 -19.32 2.82
N ASN A 219 -12.46 -19.97 3.08
CA ASN A 219 -11.27 -19.34 3.62
C ASN A 219 -10.35 -18.85 2.49
N TYR A 220 -10.44 -17.58 2.12
CA TYR A 220 -9.65 -16.98 1.06
C TYR A 220 -8.18 -16.68 1.46
N THR A 221 -7.94 -16.38 2.73
CA THR A 221 -6.61 -15.98 3.22
C THR A 221 -6.24 -16.77 4.47
N GLU A 222 -5.05 -17.35 4.46
CA GLU A 222 -4.46 -17.93 5.68
C GLU A 222 -3.72 -16.87 6.51
N PRO A 223 -3.88 -16.80 7.83
CA PRO A 223 -4.78 -17.59 8.64
C PRO A 223 -6.20 -17.04 8.64
N SER A 224 -7.17 -17.88 8.37
CA SER A 224 -8.59 -17.60 8.50
C SER A 224 -9.30 -18.79 9.13
N ALA A 225 -10.41 -18.54 9.77
CA ALA A 225 -11.24 -19.57 10.37
C ALA A 225 -12.69 -19.39 9.92
N ALA A 226 -13.39 -20.50 9.70
CA ALA A 226 -14.81 -20.49 9.39
C ALA A 226 -15.54 -21.42 10.37
N TYR A 227 -16.62 -20.93 10.95
CA TYR A 227 -17.40 -21.62 11.96
C TYR A 227 -18.86 -21.69 11.54
N LEU A 228 -19.47 -22.85 11.75
CA LEU A 228 -20.91 -23.02 11.71
C LEU A 228 -21.43 -22.99 13.17
N VAL A 229 -22.38 -22.11 13.44
CA VAL A 229 -22.97 -21.93 14.76
C VAL A 229 -24.48 -22.15 14.70
N ASP A 230 -25.08 -22.54 15.87
CA ASP A 230 -26.53 -22.69 16.04
C ASP A 230 -27.22 -21.33 16.31
N GLU A 231 -28.52 -21.33 16.49
CA GLU A 231 -29.33 -20.16 16.85
C GLU A 231 -28.89 -19.50 18.19
N ASN A 232 -28.26 -20.23 19.07
CA ASN A 232 -27.77 -19.76 20.37
C ASN A 232 -26.28 -19.35 20.30
N LEU A 233 -25.70 -19.35 19.11
CA LEU A 233 -24.28 -19.04 18.83
C LEU A 233 -23.30 -20.08 19.39
N ASN A 234 -23.76 -21.29 19.71
CA ASN A 234 -22.84 -22.36 20.03
C ASN A 234 -22.17 -22.90 18.79
N ILE A 235 -20.87 -23.14 18.84
CA ILE A 235 -20.11 -23.67 17.73
C ILE A 235 -20.53 -25.10 17.43
N ILE A 236 -21.12 -25.33 16.28
CA ILE A 236 -21.44 -26.66 15.76
C ILE A 236 -20.18 -27.32 15.21
N CYS A 237 -19.46 -26.64 14.36
CA CYS A 237 -18.16 -27.08 13.87
C CYS A 237 -17.37 -25.87 13.31
N GLY A 238 -16.04 -26.00 13.31
CA GLY A 238 -15.15 -24.97 12.80
C GLY A 238 -14.01 -25.57 11.98
N ALA A 239 -13.73 -24.97 10.85
CA ALA A 239 -12.53 -25.22 10.05
C ALA A 239 -11.45 -24.23 10.51
N ASP A 240 -10.54 -24.74 11.33
CA ASP A 240 -9.46 -23.95 11.91
C ASP A 240 -8.22 -24.01 11.04
N SER A 241 -7.64 -22.84 10.72
CA SER A 241 -6.32 -22.70 10.12
C SER A 241 -5.48 -21.75 10.97
N SER A 242 -4.90 -22.21 12.06
CA SER A 242 -3.92 -21.47 12.89
C SER A 242 -4.38 -20.20 13.64
N LEU A 243 -5.58 -19.68 13.43
CA LEU A 243 -6.21 -18.73 14.35
C LEU A 243 -6.85 -19.54 15.49
N THR A 244 -6.07 -19.88 16.50
CA THR A 244 -6.59 -20.47 17.74
C THR A 244 -7.29 -19.40 18.56
N LEU A 245 -8.51 -19.04 18.14
CA LEU A 245 -9.41 -18.31 19.03
C LEU A 245 -9.89 -19.32 20.09
N SER A 246 -9.76 -18.99 21.37
CA SER A 246 -10.40 -19.79 22.39
C SER A 246 -11.92 -19.71 22.20
N ASP A 247 -12.65 -20.78 22.44
CA ASP A 247 -14.12 -20.82 22.30
C ASP A 247 -14.81 -19.69 23.07
N GLU A 248 -14.22 -19.21 24.18
CA GLU A 248 -14.73 -18.10 24.98
C GLU A 248 -14.50 -16.72 24.32
N GLU A 249 -13.37 -16.50 23.69
CA GLU A 249 -13.06 -15.24 22.95
C GLU A 249 -13.92 -15.16 21.69
N LEU A 250 -14.05 -16.26 20.98
CA LEU A 250 -14.90 -16.35 19.79
C LEU A 250 -16.38 -16.13 20.14
N ALA A 251 -16.88 -16.71 21.26
CA ALA A 251 -18.24 -16.48 21.71
C ALA A 251 -18.50 -15.02 22.10
N ALA A 252 -17.52 -14.33 22.71
CA ALA A 252 -17.61 -12.90 23.04
C ALA A 252 -17.66 -12.05 21.78
N ASP A 253 -16.79 -12.33 20.83
CA ASP A 253 -16.71 -11.63 19.54
C ASP A 253 -17.99 -11.86 18.71
N ILE A 254 -18.49 -13.09 18.66
CA ILE A 254 -19.77 -13.47 18.01
C ILE A 254 -20.96 -12.72 18.65
N HIS A 255 -20.98 -12.54 19.97
CA HIS A 255 -22.01 -11.79 20.67
C HIS A 255 -21.99 -10.28 20.36
N GLU A 256 -20.81 -9.70 20.16
CA GLU A 256 -20.65 -8.31 19.73
C GLU A 256 -21.09 -8.13 18.27
N LEU A 257 -20.88 -9.17 17.45
CA LEU A 257 -21.25 -9.25 16.04
C LEU A 257 -22.75 -9.33 15.77
N GLN A 258 -23.55 -9.79 16.73
CA GLN A 258 -25.01 -9.79 16.62
C GLN A 258 -25.60 -8.38 16.53
N LYS A 259 -24.86 -7.35 16.99
CA LYS A 259 -25.35 -5.96 17.01
C LYS A 259 -25.20 -5.27 15.64
N GLU A 260 -24.31 -5.74 14.77
CA GLU A 260 -24.06 -5.17 13.45
C GLU A 260 -24.39 -6.19 12.35
N THR A 261 -25.32 -5.86 11.49
CA THR A 261 -25.77 -6.71 10.39
C THR A 261 -24.64 -6.91 9.36
N GLY A 262 -24.01 -8.07 9.37
CA GLY A 262 -23.33 -8.64 8.20
C GLY A 262 -21.82 -8.52 8.11
N SER A 263 -21.18 -7.49 8.65
CA SER A 263 -19.71 -7.37 8.60
C SER A 263 -19.17 -6.57 9.78
N PHE A 264 -18.02 -6.97 10.28
CA PHE A 264 -17.29 -6.21 11.30
C PHE A 264 -15.81 -6.11 10.92
N SER A 265 -15.19 -4.97 11.24
CA SER A 265 -13.76 -4.78 11.06
C SER A 265 -13.16 -4.14 12.31
N GLY A 266 -11.99 -4.61 12.71
CA GLY A 266 -11.22 -3.95 13.77
C GLY A 266 -11.44 -4.47 15.19
N VAL A 267 -12.06 -5.64 15.38
CA VAL A 267 -12.04 -6.31 16.67
C VAL A 267 -10.61 -6.78 16.95
N GLN A 268 -10.08 -6.45 18.13
CA GLN A 268 -8.75 -6.89 18.53
C GLN A 268 -8.86 -8.19 19.31
N THR A 269 -8.44 -9.27 18.70
CA THR A 269 -8.34 -10.58 19.34
C THR A 269 -6.87 -10.96 19.45
N GLN A 270 -6.39 -11.26 20.66
CA GLN A 270 -4.97 -11.57 20.93
C GLN A 270 -3.96 -10.52 20.43
N GLY A 271 -4.36 -9.24 20.33
CA GLY A 271 -3.49 -8.16 19.83
C GLY A 271 -3.42 -8.05 18.31
N GLU A 272 -4.15 -8.86 17.56
CA GLU A 272 -4.36 -8.75 16.13
C GLU A 272 -5.73 -8.16 15.80
N SER A 273 -5.77 -7.28 14.81
CA SER A 273 -7.04 -6.80 14.25
C SER A 273 -7.60 -7.87 13.33
N VAL A 274 -8.80 -8.35 13.64
CA VAL A 274 -9.51 -9.33 12.83
C VAL A 274 -10.67 -8.68 12.07
N PHE A 275 -10.97 -9.24 10.92
CA PHE A 275 -12.11 -8.90 10.08
C PHE A 275 -13.00 -10.13 10.00
N GLY A 276 -14.32 -9.97 10.13
CA GLY A 276 -15.25 -11.08 10.04
C GLY A 276 -16.50 -10.75 9.25
N LEU A 277 -17.10 -11.80 8.70
CA LEU A 277 -18.38 -11.79 8.02
C LEU A 277 -19.26 -12.90 8.54
N SER A 278 -20.58 -12.69 8.55
CA SER A 278 -21.55 -13.73 8.87
C SER A 278 -22.66 -13.79 7.83
N ALA A 279 -23.14 -15.02 7.56
CA ALA A 279 -24.29 -15.28 6.72
C ALA A 279 -25.22 -16.30 7.38
N PRO A 280 -26.55 -16.17 7.23
CA PRO A 280 -27.49 -17.19 7.66
C PRO A 280 -27.36 -18.43 6.77
N VAL A 281 -27.67 -19.60 7.33
CA VAL A 281 -27.73 -20.87 6.61
C VAL A 281 -29.05 -21.55 6.97
N PHE A 282 -29.15 -22.82 6.79
CA PHE A 282 -30.30 -23.66 7.05
C PHE A 282 -30.68 -23.70 8.53
N ASP A 283 -31.98 -23.65 8.84
CA ASP A 283 -32.60 -23.95 10.17
C ASP A 283 -32.05 -23.10 11.33
N GLY A 284 -31.88 -21.74 11.07
CA GLY A 284 -31.39 -20.81 12.09
C GLY A 284 -29.88 -20.82 12.31
N CYS A 285 -29.16 -21.75 11.72
CA CYS A 285 -27.69 -21.76 11.77
C CYS A 285 -27.09 -20.60 11.02
N ARG A 286 -25.89 -20.18 11.41
CA ARG A 286 -25.11 -19.11 10.75
C ARG A 286 -23.66 -19.56 10.51
N ILE A 287 -23.09 -19.05 9.43
CA ILE A 287 -21.65 -19.16 9.19
C ILE A 287 -20.99 -17.88 9.66
N PHE A 288 -19.86 -18.02 10.32
CA PHE A 288 -18.94 -16.93 10.63
C PHE A 288 -17.59 -17.22 9.99
N THR A 289 -17.07 -16.27 9.23
CA THR A 289 -15.71 -16.32 8.70
C THR A 289 -14.89 -15.18 9.33
N VAL A 290 -13.74 -15.53 9.87
CA VAL A 290 -12.81 -14.59 10.52
C VAL A 290 -11.45 -14.66 9.83
N ALA A 291 -10.87 -13.51 9.51
CA ALA A 291 -9.55 -13.43 8.89
C ALA A 291 -8.70 -12.34 9.55
N SER A 292 -7.37 -12.54 9.61
CA SER A 292 -6.44 -11.55 10.13
C SER A 292 -6.32 -10.36 9.16
N MET A 293 -6.62 -9.16 9.65
CA MET A 293 -6.44 -7.90 8.90
C MET A 293 -4.98 -7.68 8.49
N ASN A 294 -4.04 -8.11 9.33
CA ASN A 294 -2.61 -8.00 9.06
C ASN A 294 -2.18 -8.78 7.81
N ASN A 295 -2.77 -9.96 7.60
CA ASN A 295 -2.46 -10.80 6.45
C ASN A 295 -3.21 -10.35 5.20
N LEU A 296 -4.44 -9.89 5.34
CA LEU A 296 -5.18 -9.23 4.26
C LEU A 296 -4.42 -8.03 3.70
N LEU A 297 -3.73 -7.28 4.57
CA LEU A 297 -2.94 -6.10 4.19
C LEU A 297 -1.47 -6.40 3.90
N SER A 298 -1.02 -7.66 3.95
CA SER A 298 0.38 -8.01 3.67
C SER A 298 0.85 -7.59 2.27
N PRO A 299 0.07 -7.74 1.17
CA PRO A 299 0.46 -7.26 -0.15
C PRO A 299 0.62 -5.74 -0.19
N VAL A 300 -0.17 -5.00 0.62
CA VAL A 300 -0.02 -3.54 0.74
C VAL A 300 1.31 -3.18 1.39
N LYS A 301 1.73 -3.94 2.42
CA LYS A 301 3.01 -3.70 3.10
C LYS A 301 4.18 -3.86 2.13
N ASP A 302 4.15 -4.86 1.26
CA ASP A 302 5.18 -5.10 0.26
C ASP A 302 5.21 -4.00 -0.80
N LEU A 303 4.05 -3.62 -1.35
CA LEU A 303 3.93 -2.50 -2.26
C LEU A 303 4.41 -1.18 -1.62
N ARG A 304 4.03 -0.92 -0.37
CA ARG A 304 4.50 0.24 0.39
C ARG A 304 6.02 0.25 0.52
N ASN A 305 6.62 -0.88 0.87
CA ASN A 305 8.07 -0.99 1.01
C ASN A 305 8.78 -0.76 -0.33
N GLN A 306 8.26 -1.31 -1.43
CA GLN A 306 8.77 -1.04 -2.78
C GLN A 306 8.66 0.44 -3.15
N MET A 307 7.52 1.08 -2.86
CA MET A 307 7.33 2.52 -3.08
C MET A 307 8.27 3.37 -2.25
N ILE A 308 8.52 3.02 -0.99
CA ILE A 308 9.50 3.70 -0.13
C ILE A 308 10.91 3.59 -0.72
N VAL A 309 11.33 2.40 -1.12
CA VAL A 309 12.64 2.17 -1.75
C VAL A 309 12.78 2.99 -3.03
N LEU A 310 11.77 2.98 -3.90
CA LEU A 310 11.76 3.77 -5.13
C LEU A 310 11.83 5.28 -4.83
N THR A 311 11.08 5.75 -3.83
CA THR A 311 11.11 7.15 -3.38
C THR A 311 12.49 7.56 -2.89
N ILE A 312 13.19 6.70 -2.13
CA ILE A 312 14.56 6.95 -1.69
C ILE A 312 15.50 7.04 -2.88
N ILE A 313 15.43 6.12 -3.84
CA ILE A 313 16.27 6.13 -5.05
C ILE A 313 16.05 7.43 -5.84
N ILE A 314 14.81 7.81 -6.11
CA ILE A 314 14.48 9.03 -6.84
C ILE A 314 14.95 10.27 -6.05
N SER A 315 14.82 10.27 -4.73
CA SER A 315 15.28 11.37 -3.87
C SER A 315 16.80 11.55 -3.92
N VAL A 316 17.55 10.45 -3.94
CA VAL A 316 19.01 10.49 -4.09
C VAL A 316 19.42 11.03 -5.46
N ILE A 317 18.75 10.58 -6.53
CA ILE A 317 18.98 11.10 -7.89
C ILE A 317 18.65 12.60 -7.95
N ALA A 318 17.52 13.02 -7.42
CA ALA A 318 17.10 14.42 -7.36
C ALA A 318 18.09 15.27 -6.56
N PHE A 319 18.62 14.75 -5.46
CA PHE A 319 19.65 15.42 -4.66
C PHE A 319 20.92 15.64 -5.48
N ILE A 320 21.42 14.61 -6.16
CA ILE A 320 22.63 14.70 -6.99
C ILE A 320 22.41 15.68 -8.14
N LEU A 321 21.30 15.58 -8.86
CA LEU A 321 21.00 16.47 -9.99
C LEU A 321 20.85 17.93 -9.54
N SER A 322 20.13 18.17 -8.44
CA SER A 322 19.99 19.52 -7.87
C SER A 322 21.33 20.11 -7.44
N TYR A 323 22.20 19.28 -6.85
CA TYR A 323 23.55 19.72 -6.43
C TYR A 323 24.43 20.06 -7.65
N VAL A 324 24.45 19.18 -8.65
CA VAL A 324 25.25 19.39 -9.87
C VAL A 324 24.79 20.65 -10.60
N TYR A 325 23.48 20.80 -10.79
CA TYR A 325 22.91 21.95 -11.50
C TYR A 325 23.15 23.26 -10.74
N ALA A 326 22.89 23.28 -9.42
CA ALA A 326 23.18 24.44 -8.58
C ALA A 326 24.66 24.82 -8.59
N LYS A 327 25.56 23.84 -8.58
CA LYS A 327 27.01 24.06 -8.65
C LYS A 327 27.43 24.64 -9.99
N TYR A 328 26.89 24.10 -11.10
CA TYR A 328 27.18 24.58 -12.46
C TYR A 328 26.76 26.04 -12.64
N SER A 329 25.48 26.35 -12.38
CA SER A 329 24.95 27.73 -12.52
C SER A 329 25.66 28.73 -11.58
N THR A 330 25.90 28.33 -10.33
CA THR A 330 26.56 29.20 -9.35
C THR A 330 28.04 29.43 -9.67
N ARG A 331 28.73 28.48 -10.30
CA ARG A 331 30.14 28.63 -10.70
C ARG A 331 30.29 29.77 -11.69
N ARG A 332 29.44 29.85 -12.71
CA ARG A 332 29.46 30.89 -13.73
C ARG A 332 29.26 32.28 -13.13
N ILE A 333 28.26 32.42 -12.23
CA ILE A 333 27.99 33.69 -11.52
C ILE A 333 29.17 34.08 -10.60
N LYS A 334 29.76 33.14 -9.89
CA LYS A 334 30.93 33.41 -9.05
C LYS A 334 32.14 33.82 -9.86
N THR A 335 32.34 33.22 -11.02
CA THR A 335 33.45 33.62 -11.91
C THR A 335 33.26 35.06 -12.39
N LEU A 336 32.06 35.41 -12.84
CA LEU A 336 31.74 36.79 -13.22
C LEU A 336 31.97 37.77 -12.08
N ALA A 337 31.47 37.48 -10.86
CA ALA A 337 31.66 38.32 -9.68
C ALA A 337 33.14 38.51 -9.34
N LYS A 338 33.97 37.47 -9.47
CA LYS A 338 35.43 37.60 -9.29
C LYS A 338 36.09 38.51 -10.33
N GLN A 339 35.65 38.42 -11.60
CA GLN A 339 36.21 39.30 -12.65
C GLN A 339 35.77 40.74 -12.42
N VAL A 340 34.52 40.98 -11.98
CA VAL A 340 34.08 42.34 -11.57
C VAL A 340 34.97 42.91 -10.47
N GLN A 341 35.27 42.12 -9.46
CA GLN A 341 36.12 42.53 -8.34
C GLN A 341 37.58 42.82 -8.75
N ARG A 342 38.10 42.13 -9.81
CA ARG A 342 39.43 42.43 -10.39
C ARG A 342 39.40 43.77 -11.10
N VAL A 343 38.34 44.05 -11.86
CA VAL A 343 38.18 45.36 -12.50
C VAL A 343 38.10 46.50 -11.48
N GLU A 344 37.34 46.29 -10.38
CA GLU A 344 37.25 47.23 -9.26
C GLU A 344 38.64 47.56 -8.67
N ASN A 345 39.49 46.53 -8.57
CA ASN A 345 40.89 46.67 -8.10
C ASN A 345 41.85 47.21 -9.18
N GLY A 346 41.36 47.66 -10.35
CA GLY A 346 42.13 48.29 -11.40
C GLY A 346 42.72 47.34 -12.47
N ASP A 347 42.47 46.06 -12.38
CA ASP A 347 42.92 45.10 -13.40
C ASP A 347 41.91 45.06 -14.58
N LEU A 348 42.25 45.73 -15.65
CA LEU A 348 41.43 45.80 -16.86
C LEU A 348 41.77 44.70 -17.89
N ASN A 349 42.81 43.89 -17.63
CA ASN A 349 43.17 42.75 -18.50
C ASN A 349 42.41 41.50 -18.11
N VAL A 350 41.07 41.62 -17.93
CA VAL A 350 40.18 40.53 -17.57
C VAL A 350 39.12 40.35 -18.64
N SER A 351 38.75 39.10 -18.87
CA SER A 351 37.58 38.74 -19.70
C SER A 351 36.90 37.53 -19.14
N CYS A 352 35.59 37.45 -19.32
CA CYS A 352 34.80 36.24 -19.05
C CYS A 352 34.71 35.43 -20.33
N ILE A 353 34.91 34.10 -20.22
CA ILE A 353 34.64 33.17 -21.30
C ILE A 353 33.11 33.00 -21.36
N VAL A 354 32.57 33.28 -22.53
CA VAL A 354 31.14 33.10 -22.82
C VAL A 354 30.97 31.71 -23.44
N ASP A 355 30.38 30.80 -22.69
CA ASP A 355 30.22 29.39 -23.05
C ASP A 355 28.78 28.99 -23.33
N SER A 356 27.83 29.92 -23.27
CA SER A 356 26.43 29.68 -23.56
C SER A 356 25.69 30.97 -23.95
N ASP A 357 24.58 30.81 -24.70
CA ASP A 357 23.72 31.91 -25.18
C ASP A 357 22.53 32.16 -24.24
N ASP A 358 22.65 31.78 -22.94
CA ASP A 358 21.67 32.09 -21.92
C ASP A 358 21.84 33.48 -21.30
N GLU A 359 20.97 33.87 -20.37
CA GLU A 359 20.99 35.19 -19.72
C GLU A 359 22.32 35.44 -18.98
N ILE A 360 22.99 34.38 -18.52
CA ILE A 360 24.32 34.49 -17.89
C ILE A 360 25.39 34.77 -18.95
N GLY A 361 25.28 34.17 -20.15
CA GLY A 361 26.15 34.45 -21.29
C GLY A 361 25.99 35.88 -21.80
N GLU A 362 24.76 36.39 -21.89
CA GLU A 362 24.49 37.79 -22.22
C GLU A 362 25.10 38.77 -21.23
N LEU A 363 24.97 38.43 -19.89
CA LEU A 363 25.59 39.20 -18.84
C LEU A 363 27.14 39.21 -18.92
N GLN A 364 27.76 38.07 -19.27
CA GLN A 364 29.19 37.95 -19.49
C GLN A 364 29.66 38.79 -20.71
N ASN A 365 28.89 38.77 -21.81
CA ASN A 365 29.16 39.59 -22.99
C ASN A 365 29.10 41.10 -22.67
N SER A 366 28.05 41.51 -21.96
CA SER A 366 27.86 42.88 -21.52
C SER A 366 29.00 43.36 -20.60
N PHE A 367 29.46 42.50 -19.69
CA PHE A 367 30.61 42.75 -18.84
C PHE A 367 31.88 42.92 -19.67
N ASN A 368 32.18 42.03 -20.62
CA ASN A 368 33.35 42.12 -21.48
C ASN A 368 33.34 43.39 -22.33
N PHE A 369 32.15 43.80 -22.83
CA PHE A 369 31.99 45.06 -23.56
C PHE A 369 32.30 46.26 -22.66
N MET A 370 31.76 46.27 -21.43
CA MET A 370 32.00 47.34 -20.46
C MET A 370 33.49 47.50 -20.14
N VAL A 371 34.20 46.39 -19.86
CA VAL A 371 35.62 46.40 -19.53
C VAL A 371 36.44 46.98 -20.70
N ARG A 372 36.17 46.56 -21.95
CA ARG A 372 36.83 47.13 -23.14
C ARG A 372 36.57 48.63 -23.26
N ARG A 373 35.34 49.08 -23.00
CA ARG A 373 35.02 50.51 -23.13
C ARG A 373 35.73 51.33 -22.05
N ILE A 374 35.82 50.81 -20.80
CA ILE A 374 36.58 51.44 -19.73
C ILE A 374 38.07 51.54 -20.11
N SER A 375 38.66 50.47 -20.64
CA SER A 375 40.07 50.48 -21.08
C SER A 375 40.33 51.56 -22.15
N VAL A 376 39.49 51.63 -23.17
CA VAL A 376 39.58 52.65 -24.22
C VAL A 376 39.46 54.07 -23.63
N LEU A 377 38.53 54.31 -22.73
CA LEU A 377 38.34 55.61 -22.08
C LEU A 377 39.54 56.02 -21.23
N ILE A 378 40.18 55.07 -20.55
CA ILE A 378 41.39 55.34 -19.77
C ILE A 378 42.56 55.70 -20.67
N ASP A 379 42.76 54.97 -21.80
CA ASP A 379 43.79 55.25 -22.80
C ASP A 379 43.55 56.61 -23.44
N GLU A 380 42.33 56.95 -23.83
CA GLU A 380 41.98 58.28 -24.36
C GLU A 380 42.31 59.36 -23.34
N ARG A 381 41.94 59.15 -22.07
CA ARG A 381 42.20 60.12 -21.00
C ARG A 381 43.70 60.29 -20.72
N TYR A 382 44.45 59.19 -20.76
CA TYR A 382 45.92 59.23 -20.62
C TYR A 382 46.58 60.00 -21.74
N ASN A 383 46.16 59.72 -23.00
CA ASN A 383 46.67 60.42 -24.18
C ASN A 383 46.31 61.91 -24.19
N LEU A 384 45.08 62.24 -23.76
CA LEU A 384 44.69 63.65 -23.60
C LEU A 384 45.53 64.36 -22.53
N GLY A 385 45.75 63.67 -21.37
CA GLY A 385 46.61 64.24 -20.33
C GLY A 385 48.07 64.46 -20.77
N LYS A 386 48.60 63.50 -21.55
CA LYS A 386 49.93 63.60 -22.10
C LYS A 386 50.00 64.76 -23.09
N ASN A 387 49.05 64.89 -24.00
CA ASN A 387 48.98 65.97 -24.97
C ASN A 387 48.84 67.35 -24.30
N LEU A 388 48.03 67.48 -23.27
CA LEU A 388 47.91 68.69 -22.47
C LEU A 388 49.24 69.06 -21.82
N LYS A 389 49.94 68.08 -21.22
CA LYS A 389 51.25 68.32 -20.60
C LYS A 389 52.31 68.73 -21.65
N ASP A 390 52.30 68.10 -22.81
CA ASP A 390 53.19 68.48 -23.90
C ASP A 390 52.89 69.90 -24.42
N MET A 391 51.59 70.30 -24.52
CA MET A 391 51.18 71.66 -24.86
C MET A 391 51.63 72.65 -23.76
N GLU A 392 51.49 72.36 -22.52
CA GLU A 392 51.90 73.19 -21.41
C GLU A 392 53.43 73.41 -21.43
N LEU A 393 54.19 72.31 -21.66
CA LEU A 393 55.65 72.42 -21.82
C LEU A 393 56.05 73.30 -23.00
N ARG A 394 55.38 73.16 -24.18
CA ARG A 394 55.60 73.99 -25.31
C ARG A 394 55.27 75.46 -25.06
N ALA A 395 54.18 75.72 -24.32
CA ALA A 395 53.80 77.07 -23.93
C ALA A 395 54.83 77.71 -23.00
N LEU A 396 55.35 76.94 -22.03
CA LEU A 396 56.43 77.35 -21.11
C LEU A 396 57.73 77.60 -21.89
N GLN A 397 58.07 76.70 -22.81
CA GLN A 397 59.25 76.94 -23.68
C GLN A 397 59.11 78.17 -24.56
N ALA A 398 57.91 78.48 -25.07
CA ALA A 398 57.67 79.72 -25.90
C ALA A 398 57.75 81.04 -25.07
N GLN A 399 57.56 80.99 -23.73
CA GLN A 399 57.76 82.12 -22.83
C GLN A 399 59.25 82.47 -22.65
N ILE A 400 60.15 81.54 -22.92
CA ILE A 400 61.59 81.86 -23.01
C ILE A 400 61.81 82.46 -24.35
N ASN A 401 61.97 83.79 -24.41
CA ASN A 401 62.21 84.49 -25.66
C ASN A 401 63.58 84.03 -26.24
N PRO A 402 63.61 83.18 -27.30
CA PRO A 402 64.88 82.63 -27.83
C PRO A 402 65.76 83.70 -28.35
N HIS A 403 65.12 84.72 -28.88
CA HIS A 403 65.87 85.89 -29.49
C HIS A 403 66.58 86.70 -28.41
N PHE A 404 66.01 86.84 -27.20
CA PHE A 404 66.66 87.51 -26.10
C PHE A 404 67.85 86.66 -25.56
N LEU A 405 67.67 85.34 -25.50
CA LEU A 405 68.75 84.46 -25.07
C LEU A 405 69.90 84.43 -26.10
N TYR A 406 69.60 84.35 -27.38
CA TYR A 406 70.62 84.41 -28.40
C TYR A 406 71.33 85.77 -28.39
N ASN A 407 70.63 86.92 -28.37
CA ASN A 407 71.19 88.24 -28.29
C ASN A 407 72.07 88.44 -27.03
N THR A 408 71.68 87.88 -25.91
CA THR A 408 72.46 87.97 -24.63
C THR A 408 73.72 87.12 -24.70
N LEU A 409 73.58 85.92 -25.26
CA LEU A 409 74.74 85.02 -25.44
C LEU A 409 75.71 85.57 -26.50
N ASP A 410 75.24 86.16 -27.62
CA ASP A 410 76.04 86.86 -28.64
C ASP A 410 76.77 88.06 -28.02
N LEU A 411 76.09 88.80 -27.16
CA LEU A 411 76.69 89.94 -26.48
C LEU A 411 77.80 89.49 -25.51
N ILE A 412 77.59 88.39 -24.81
CA ILE A 412 78.59 87.76 -23.88
C ILE A 412 79.76 87.26 -24.70
N SER A 413 79.53 86.57 -25.86
CA SER A 413 80.54 86.08 -26.77
C SER A 413 81.37 87.20 -27.38
N TRP A 414 80.71 88.27 -27.86
CA TRP A 414 81.38 89.45 -28.32
C TRP A 414 82.25 90.11 -27.29
N LYS A 415 81.80 90.21 -26.05
CA LYS A 415 82.53 90.81 -24.97
C LYS A 415 83.71 89.90 -24.49
N ALA A 416 83.52 88.57 -24.55
CA ALA A 416 84.56 87.60 -24.30
C ALA A 416 85.69 87.71 -25.40
N THR A 417 85.33 87.79 -26.66
CA THR A 417 86.28 87.98 -27.79
C THR A 417 87.00 89.27 -27.65
N ALA A 418 86.41 90.40 -27.30
CA ALA A 418 87.01 91.71 -27.12
C ALA A 418 87.97 91.75 -25.97
N ASN A 419 87.83 90.87 -24.91
CA ASN A 419 88.71 90.78 -23.74
C ASN A 419 89.86 89.75 -23.86
N GLY A 420 89.86 89.00 -25.04
CA GLY A 420 90.88 87.98 -25.31
C GLY A 420 90.66 86.62 -24.66
N ASP A 421 89.48 86.36 -24.11
CA ASP A 421 89.13 85.12 -23.43
C ASP A 421 88.54 84.11 -24.44
N MET A 422 89.44 83.37 -25.08
CA MET A 422 89.12 82.47 -26.21
C MET A 422 88.32 81.23 -25.71
N GLU A 423 88.41 80.76 -24.50
CA GLU A 423 87.71 79.61 -23.95
C GLU A 423 86.18 79.91 -23.81
N LEU A 424 85.86 81.11 -23.32
CA LEU A 424 84.47 81.53 -23.08
C LEU A 424 83.78 81.87 -24.47
N SER A 425 84.50 82.22 -25.50
CA SER A 425 84.01 82.44 -26.87
C SER A 425 83.75 81.14 -27.59
N LEU A 426 84.51 80.07 -27.32
CA LEU A 426 84.34 78.75 -27.93
C LEU A 426 83.20 77.96 -27.38
N ILE A 427 82.75 78.21 -26.10
CA ILE A 427 81.55 77.57 -25.53
C ILE A 427 80.29 77.79 -26.33
N HIS A 428 80.19 78.98 -26.95
CA HIS A 428 79.04 79.31 -27.77
C HIS A 428 79.03 78.64 -29.16
N ILE A 429 80.14 78.25 -29.71
CA ILE A 429 80.22 77.54 -30.99
C ILE A 429 79.85 76.08 -30.90
N SER A 430 79.97 75.47 -29.74
CA SER A 430 79.68 74.09 -29.53
C SER A 430 78.18 73.78 -29.10
N GLU A 431 77.41 74.82 -28.67
CA GLU A 431 76.02 74.64 -28.16
C GLU A 431 74.93 74.63 -29.26
N PRO A 432 74.96 75.29 -30.40
CA PRO A 432 73.87 75.20 -31.38
C PRO A 432 73.69 73.81 -31.96
N THR A 433 74.71 72.94 -31.91
CA THR A 433 74.60 71.54 -32.37
C THR A 433 73.94 70.61 -31.39
N ARG A 434 73.94 70.97 -30.11
CA ARG A 434 73.30 70.12 -29.04
C ARG A 434 71.78 70.34 -28.88
N LEU A 435 71.30 71.56 -29.22
CA LEU A 435 69.88 71.90 -29.17
C LEU A 435 69.12 71.44 -30.42
N GLN A 436 69.76 71.13 -31.55
CA GLN A 436 69.12 70.49 -32.71
C GLN A 436 68.97 68.97 -32.56
N LEU A 437 69.62 68.31 -31.59
CA LEU A 437 69.53 66.92 -31.35
C LEU A 437 68.46 66.56 -30.27
N ILE A 438 67.74 67.53 -29.69
CA ILE A 438 66.69 67.38 -28.65
C ILE A 438 65.32 67.86 -29.18
N SER A 439 65.10 68.08 -30.41
CA SER A 439 63.78 68.41 -31.05
C SER A 439 63.19 67.19 -31.71
#